data_556a7e8500ffa47b9fc763edbdd65e99
#
_entry.id   556a7e8500ffa47b9fc763edbdd65e99
#
_cell.length_a   1.000
_cell.length_b   1.000
_cell.length_c   1.000
_cell.angle_alpha   90.00
_cell.angle_beta   90.00
_cell.angle_gamma   90.00
#
_symmetry.space_group_name_H-M   'P 1'
#
loop_
_entity.id
_entity.type
_entity.pdbx_description
1 polymer ?
#
loop_
_entity_poly.entity_id
_entity_poly.type
_entity_poly.pdbx_seq_one_letter_code
_entity_poly.pdbx_strand_id
1 'polypeptide(L)'
;MTIAAAWVRTLRNCKELIVVSDSRLNGGMKMDCGQKIITLPRSDAFICFAGDTSWAYPLMHQVASAIDIYDRCSSRAQDIKELKTHILKIFERLREQIHDAIGDMDIPDAKFIFGGCSWIRKKFMIWH
;
A
#
# COMPACT_ATOMS: atom_id res chain seq x y z
N MET A 1 -9.03 9.21 14.28
CA MET A 1 -9.60 9.27 12.92
C MET A 1 -8.44 9.39 11.96
N THR A 2 -8.39 8.59 10.92
CA THR A 2 -7.33 8.59 9.90
C THR A 2 -7.95 8.93 8.55
N ILE A 3 -7.30 9.79 7.79
CA ILE A 3 -7.72 10.17 6.44
C ILE A 3 -6.62 9.75 5.48
N ALA A 4 -6.99 8.99 4.44
CA ALA A 4 -6.15 8.72 3.28
C ALA A 4 -7.00 8.88 2.02
N ALA A 5 -6.46 9.57 1.03
CA ALA A 5 -7.14 9.80 -0.25
C ALA A 5 -6.15 9.75 -1.42
N ALA A 6 -6.61 9.22 -2.55
CA ALA A 6 -5.83 9.20 -3.78
C ALA A 6 -6.75 9.51 -4.97
N TRP A 7 -6.25 10.33 -5.91
CA TRP A 7 -7.00 10.68 -7.13
C TRP A 7 -6.06 11.02 -8.28
N VAL A 8 -6.60 11.00 -9.48
CA VAL A 8 -5.89 11.43 -10.69
C VAL A 8 -6.31 12.85 -11.04
N ARG A 9 -5.34 13.76 -11.16
CA ARG A 9 -5.55 15.13 -11.63
C ARG A 9 -5.06 15.24 -13.07
N THR A 10 -5.85 15.93 -13.91
CA THR A 10 -5.43 16.29 -15.26
C THR A 10 -5.18 17.80 -15.31
N LEU A 11 -3.95 18.18 -15.69
CA LEU A 11 -3.54 19.56 -15.82
C LEU A 11 -3.02 19.78 -17.25
N ARG A 12 -3.80 20.48 -18.09
CA ARG A 12 -3.49 20.64 -19.52
C ARG A 12 -3.21 19.29 -20.19
N ASN A 13 -1.94 19.00 -20.54
CA ASN A 13 -1.51 17.78 -21.21
C ASN A 13 -0.83 16.77 -20.26
N CYS A 14 -0.82 17.04 -18.97
CA CYS A 14 -0.18 16.19 -17.97
C CYS A 14 -1.24 15.58 -17.04
N LYS A 15 -1.08 14.29 -16.74
CA LYS A 15 -1.86 13.60 -15.70
C LYS A 15 -0.94 13.30 -14.53
N GLU A 16 -1.46 13.51 -13.33
CA GLU A 16 -0.74 13.28 -12.09
C GLU A 16 -1.58 12.39 -11.17
N LEU A 17 -0.94 11.44 -10.53
CA LEU A 17 -1.51 10.66 -9.45
C LEU A 17 -1.13 11.32 -8.13
N ILE A 18 -2.13 11.80 -7.39
CA ILE A 18 -1.95 12.48 -6.12
C ILE A 18 -2.43 11.54 -5.01
N VAL A 19 -1.62 11.42 -3.96
CA VAL A 19 -1.97 10.71 -2.75
C VAL A 19 -1.69 11.59 -1.54
N VAL A 20 -2.60 11.61 -0.59
CA VAL A 20 -2.49 12.36 0.65
C VAL A 20 -2.95 11.53 1.83
N SER A 21 -2.34 11.75 2.99
CA SER A 21 -2.79 11.18 4.26
C SER A 21 -2.53 12.14 5.41
N ASP A 22 -3.25 11.96 6.53
CA ASP A 22 -2.81 12.52 7.79
C ASP A 22 -1.55 11.80 8.30
N SER A 23 -0.82 12.42 9.22
CA SER A 23 0.43 11.87 9.76
C SER A 23 0.31 11.29 11.17
N ARG A 24 -0.89 11.34 11.78
CA ARG A 24 -1.09 10.83 13.13
C ARG A 24 -1.19 9.32 13.16
N LEU A 25 -0.28 8.68 13.89
CA LEU A 25 -0.31 7.25 14.20
C LEU A 25 -0.98 7.02 15.56
N ASN A 26 -1.88 6.05 15.61
CA ASN A 26 -2.53 5.58 16.82
C ASN A 26 -2.20 4.09 16.99
N GLY A 27 -1.48 3.76 18.03
CA GLY A 27 -1.07 2.39 18.33
C GLY A 27 -0.26 2.39 19.64
N GLY A 28 -0.93 2.68 20.77
CA GLY A 28 -0.28 2.83 22.06
C GLY A 28 0.15 4.27 22.34
N MET A 29 1.28 4.74 21.83
CA MET A 29 1.66 6.16 21.89
C MET A 29 1.16 6.92 20.67
N LYS A 30 0.70 8.16 20.89
CA LYS A 30 0.35 9.08 19.80
C LYS A 30 1.62 9.65 19.19
N MET A 31 1.78 9.47 17.88
CA MET A 31 2.88 10.05 17.12
C MET A 31 2.29 10.87 15.97
N ASP A 32 2.59 12.16 15.91
CA ASP A 32 2.01 13.09 14.94
C ASP A 32 2.84 13.26 13.66
N CYS A 33 3.93 12.51 13.52
CA CYS A 33 4.86 12.58 12.38
C CYS A 33 5.05 11.23 11.65
N GLY A 34 4.05 10.36 11.70
CA GLY A 34 4.13 9.04 11.07
C GLY A 34 3.88 9.08 9.58
N GLN A 35 4.68 8.35 8.82
CA GLN A 35 4.52 8.21 7.38
C GLN A 35 3.54 7.08 7.07
N LYS A 36 2.38 7.41 6.47
CA LYS A 36 1.37 6.44 6.08
C LYS A 36 1.38 6.10 4.59
N ILE A 37 2.16 6.82 3.81
CA ILE A 37 2.35 6.61 2.38
C ILE A 37 3.75 6.08 2.17
N ILE A 38 3.87 4.94 1.52
CA ILE A 38 5.15 4.33 1.14
C ILE A 38 5.19 4.20 -0.38
N THR A 39 6.24 4.74 -0.99
CA THR A 39 6.57 4.42 -2.39
C THR A 39 7.16 3.03 -2.45
N LEU A 40 6.65 2.21 -3.34
CA LEU A 40 7.20 0.88 -3.53
C LEU A 40 8.54 0.94 -4.27
N PRO A 41 9.45 -0.05 -4.08
CA PRO A 41 10.77 -0.04 -4.68
C PRO A 41 10.72 -0.36 -6.19
N ARG A 42 9.97 0.43 -6.95
CA ARG A 42 9.81 0.35 -8.40
C ARG A 42 9.39 1.67 -9.07
N SER A 43 9.42 2.78 -8.36
CA SER A 43 9.21 4.15 -8.82
C SER A 43 7.86 4.49 -9.50
N ASP A 44 6.96 3.55 -9.74
CA ASP A 44 5.68 3.75 -10.44
C ASP A 44 4.45 3.40 -9.59
N ALA A 45 4.64 3.04 -8.32
CA ALA A 45 3.60 2.57 -7.43
C ALA A 45 3.78 3.04 -5.99
N PHE A 46 2.67 3.20 -5.30
CA PHE A 46 2.62 3.50 -3.87
C PHE A 46 1.59 2.62 -3.17
N ILE A 47 1.74 2.51 -1.86
CA ILE A 47 0.73 1.99 -0.94
C ILE A 47 0.57 2.97 0.22
N CYS A 48 -0.66 3.19 0.65
CA CYS A 48 -0.93 3.92 1.89
C CYS A 48 -2.02 3.23 2.69
N PHE A 49 -2.12 3.54 3.97
CA PHE A 49 -3.08 2.91 4.87
C PHE A 49 -3.86 3.91 5.71
N ALA A 50 -5.01 3.44 6.18
CA ALA A 50 -5.81 4.05 7.22
C ALA A 50 -6.24 2.97 8.22
N GLY A 51 -6.09 3.21 9.52
CA GLY A 51 -6.45 2.26 10.57
C GLY A 51 -5.31 1.99 11.54
N ASP A 52 -5.25 0.77 12.05
CA ASP A 52 -4.28 0.36 13.05
C ASP A 52 -2.87 0.26 12.48
N THR A 53 -1.96 0.98 13.11
CA THR A 53 -0.56 1.07 12.70
C THR A 53 0.22 -0.20 12.98
N SER A 54 -0.09 -0.88 14.08
CA SER A 54 0.62 -2.09 14.50
C SER A 54 0.42 -3.25 13.52
N TRP A 55 -0.71 -3.21 12.79
CA TRP A 55 -1.04 -4.15 11.73
C TRP A 55 -0.54 -3.69 10.36
N ALA A 56 -0.79 -2.42 10.02
CA ALA A 56 -0.51 -1.90 8.69
C ALA A 56 0.97 -1.81 8.34
N TYR A 57 1.82 -1.39 9.27
CA TYR A 57 3.25 -1.24 9.00
C TYR A 57 3.96 -2.56 8.68
N PRO A 58 3.81 -3.63 9.47
CA PRO A 58 4.40 -4.92 9.11
C PRO A 58 3.98 -5.40 7.73
N LEU A 59 2.71 -5.27 7.38
CA LEU A 59 2.20 -5.67 6.06
C LEU A 59 2.84 -4.86 4.93
N MET A 60 2.90 -3.53 5.06
CA MET A 60 3.47 -2.66 4.05
C MET A 60 4.98 -2.89 3.86
N HIS A 61 5.72 -3.11 4.95
CA HIS A 61 7.14 -3.42 4.90
C HIS A 61 7.41 -4.79 4.28
N GLN A 62 6.61 -5.80 4.58
CA GLN A 62 6.72 -7.12 3.95
C GLN A 62 6.45 -7.05 2.44
N VAL A 63 5.45 -6.30 2.03
CA VAL A 63 5.16 -6.06 0.61
C VAL A 63 6.32 -5.34 -0.07
N ALA A 64 6.84 -4.28 0.52
CA ALA A 64 7.97 -3.53 -0.03
C ALA A 64 9.21 -4.43 -0.19
N SER A 65 9.55 -5.22 0.83
CA SER A 65 10.66 -6.17 0.80
C SER A 65 10.47 -7.27 -0.25
N ALA A 66 9.27 -7.82 -0.36
CA ALA A 66 8.95 -8.85 -1.36
C ALA A 66 9.08 -8.31 -2.80
N ILE A 67 8.68 -7.06 -3.02
CA ILE A 67 8.80 -6.40 -4.33
C ILE A 67 10.27 -6.11 -4.66
N ASP A 68 11.06 -5.67 -3.71
CA ASP A 68 12.47 -5.35 -3.87
C ASP A 68 13.29 -6.58 -4.27
N ILE A 69 13.05 -7.70 -3.62
CA ILE A 69 13.78 -8.95 -3.84
C ILE A 69 13.37 -9.64 -5.15
N TYR A 70 12.13 -9.49 -5.59
CA TYR A 70 11.63 -10.19 -6.77
C TYR A 70 11.81 -9.37 -8.04
N ASP A 71 12.82 -9.71 -8.83
CA ASP A 71 13.23 -8.98 -10.05
C ASP A 71 12.09 -8.62 -11.00
N ARG A 72 11.12 -9.50 -11.18
CA ARG A 72 9.97 -9.20 -12.07
C ARG A 72 9.06 -8.10 -11.53
N CYS A 73 9.04 -7.90 -10.21
CA CYS A 73 8.32 -6.80 -9.59
C CYS A 73 9.13 -5.51 -9.61
N SER A 74 10.39 -5.55 -9.15
CA SER A 74 11.26 -4.38 -9.03
C SER A 74 11.62 -3.78 -10.38
N SER A 75 11.88 -4.61 -11.40
CA SER A 75 12.17 -4.20 -12.77
C SER A 75 10.97 -3.68 -13.57
N ARG A 76 9.76 -3.73 -12.99
CA ARG A 76 8.47 -3.40 -13.65
C ARG A 76 8.08 -4.33 -14.80
N ALA A 77 8.70 -5.51 -14.91
CA ALA A 77 8.29 -6.53 -15.89
C ALA A 77 6.82 -6.97 -15.65
N GLN A 78 6.38 -6.94 -14.38
CA GLN A 78 4.95 -7.02 -14.04
C GLN A 78 4.32 -5.63 -14.09
N ASP A 79 3.24 -5.49 -14.85
CA ASP A 79 2.44 -4.26 -14.84
C ASP A 79 1.73 -4.07 -13.48
N ILE A 80 1.29 -2.86 -13.20
CA ILE A 80 0.66 -2.47 -11.93
C ILE A 80 -0.54 -3.35 -11.57
N LYS A 81 -1.30 -3.84 -12.57
CA LYS A 81 -2.44 -4.72 -12.34
C LYS A 81 -2.02 -6.10 -11.83
N GLU A 82 -0.96 -6.66 -12.39
CA GLU A 82 -0.39 -7.94 -11.95
C GLU A 82 0.24 -7.80 -10.57
N LEU A 83 0.94 -6.68 -10.34
CA LEU A 83 1.50 -6.34 -9.05
C LEU A 83 0.41 -6.27 -7.97
N LYS A 84 -0.73 -5.63 -8.24
CA LYS A 84 -1.87 -5.60 -7.33
C LYS A 84 -2.29 -7.01 -6.90
N THR A 85 -2.39 -7.92 -7.86
CA THR A 85 -2.76 -9.32 -7.57
C THR A 85 -1.70 -10.03 -6.73
N HIS A 86 -0.43 -9.73 -6.98
CA HIS A 86 0.69 -10.26 -6.18
C HIS A 86 0.66 -9.75 -4.73
N ILE A 87 0.42 -8.45 -4.54
CA ILE A 87 0.28 -7.83 -3.21
C ILE A 87 -0.88 -8.45 -2.43
N LEU A 88 -2.04 -8.67 -3.07
CA LEU A 88 -3.18 -9.31 -2.41
C LEU A 88 -2.83 -10.72 -1.91
N LYS A 89 -2.12 -11.51 -2.69
CA LYS A 89 -1.67 -12.85 -2.27
C LYS A 89 -0.70 -12.79 -1.07
N ILE A 90 0.17 -11.78 -1.03
CA ILE A 90 1.05 -11.57 0.12
C ILE A 90 0.22 -11.21 1.36
N PHE A 91 -0.75 -10.31 1.24
CA PHE A 91 -1.63 -9.92 2.35
C PHE A 91 -2.47 -11.08 2.86
N GLU A 92 -3.05 -11.89 1.98
CA GLU A 92 -3.81 -13.08 2.36
C GLU A 92 -2.94 -14.05 3.17
N ARG A 93 -1.75 -14.38 2.70
CA ARG A 93 -0.82 -15.27 3.41
C ARG A 93 -0.39 -14.73 4.77
N LEU A 94 -0.06 -13.44 4.84
CA LEU A 94 0.34 -12.82 6.11
C LEU A 94 -0.84 -12.77 7.09
N ARG A 95 -2.04 -12.52 6.59
CA ARG A 95 -3.26 -12.53 7.41
C ARG A 95 -3.54 -13.92 7.98
N GLU A 96 -3.41 -14.98 7.18
CA GLU A 96 -3.55 -16.37 7.64
C GLU A 96 -2.54 -16.69 8.76
N GLN A 97 -1.26 -16.37 8.55
CA GLN A 97 -0.21 -16.62 9.54
C GLN A 97 -0.44 -15.86 10.85
N ILE A 98 -0.93 -14.64 10.77
CA ILE A 98 -1.21 -13.84 11.97
C ILE A 98 -2.47 -14.34 12.67
N HIS A 99 -3.50 -14.72 11.94
CA HIS A 99 -4.69 -15.36 12.50
C HIS A 99 -4.33 -16.62 13.29
N ASP A 100 -3.47 -17.47 12.73
CA ASP A 100 -3.00 -18.67 13.40
C ASP A 100 -2.18 -18.37 14.67
N ALA A 101 -1.46 -17.24 14.69
CA ALA A 101 -0.63 -16.84 15.83
C ALA A 101 -1.41 -16.15 16.95
N ILE A 102 -2.46 -15.41 16.61
CA ILE A 102 -3.26 -14.58 17.55
C ILE A 102 -4.48 -15.35 18.09
N GLY A 103 -4.95 -16.39 17.38
CA GLY A 103 -6.16 -17.13 17.74
C GLY A 103 -7.44 -16.29 17.59
N ASP A 104 -8.35 -16.38 18.54
CA ASP A 104 -9.66 -15.70 18.51
C ASP A 104 -9.61 -14.19 18.87
N MET A 105 -8.43 -13.57 18.88
CA MET A 105 -8.33 -12.11 19.10
C MET A 105 -8.80 -11.35 17.88
N ASP A 106 -9.50 -10.23 18.10
CA ASP A 106 -9.93 -9.34 17.02
C ASP A 106 -8.72 -8.84 16.21
N ILE A 107 -8.73 -9.12 14.90
CA ILE A 107 -7.72 -8.60 13.99
C ILE A 107 -7.93 -7.08 13.85
N PRO A 108 -6.92 -6.26 14.14
CA PRO A 108 -7.03 -4.81 14.01
C PRO A 108 -7.45 -4.40 12.60
N ASP A 109 -8.39 -3.46 12.49
CA ASP A 109 -8.87 -2.99 11.18
C ASP A 109 -7.88 -2.03 10.54
N ALA A 110 -7.43 -2.37 9.34
CA ALA A 110 -6.62 -1.49 8.51
C ALA A 110 -7.09 -1.59 7.05
N LYS A 111 -7.25 -0.43 6.41
CA LYS A 111 -7.61 -0.30 5.00
C LYS A 111 -6.43 0.25 4.23
N PHE A 112 -6.25 -0.24 3.02
CA PHE A 112 -5.13 0.15 2.18
C PHE A 112 -5.63 0.78 0.88
N ILE A 113 -4.90 1.79 0.41
CA ILE A 113 -5.01 2.29 -0.95
C ILE A 113 -3.70 1.94 -1.66
N PHE A 114 -3.81 1.24 -2.76
CA PHE A 114 -2.71 0.93 -3.65
C PHE A 114 -2.93 1.60 -5.00
N GLY A 115 -1.89 2.18 -5.56
CA GLY A 115 -1.99 2.83 -6.86
C GLY A 115 -0.66 2.99 -7.55
N GLY A 116 -0.75 3.28 -8.85
CA GLY A 116 0.43 3.49 -9.67
C GLY A 116 0.11 3.65 -11.15
N CYS A 117 1.14 3.67 -11.96
CA CYS A 117 1.04 3.86 -13.41
C CYS A 117 1.13 2.52 -14.14
N SER A 118 0.11 2.19 -14.93
CA SER A 118 0.18 1.09 -15.89
C SER A 118 0.89 1.55 -17.15
N TRP A 119 2.04 0.98 -17.43
CA TRP A 119 2.77 1.27 -18.66
C TRP A 119 2.13 0.60 -19.88
N ILE A 120 1.46 -0.55 -19.70
CA ILE A 120 0.70 -1.23 -20.77
C ILE A 120 -0.51 -0.40 -21.18
N ARG A 121 -1.28 0.09 -20.17
CA ARG A 121 -2.52 0.83 -20.39
C ARG A 121 -2.31 2.35 -20.52
N LYS A 122 -1.10 2.83 -20.26
CA LYS A 122 -0.71 4.26 -20.27
C LYS A 122 -1.64 5.13 -19.41
N LYS A 123 -2.02 4.62 -18.22
CA LYS A 123 -2.90 5.34 -17.29
C LYS A 123 -2.60 4.99 -15.85
N PHE A 124 -2.97 5.92 -14.97
CA PHE A 124 -2.97 5.65 -13.52
C PHE A 124 -4.13 4.76 -13.13
N MET A 125 -3.89 3.90 -12.14
CA MET A 125 -4.87 2.99 -11.56
C MET A 125 -4.78 3.08 -10.04
N ILE A 126 -5.93 3.04 -9.37
CA ILE A 126 -6.06 3.12 -7.92
C ILE A 126 -7.03 2.03 -7.47
N TRP A 127 -6.71 1.36 -6.38
CA TRP A 127 -7.54 0.36 -5.71
C TRP A 127 -7.54 0.56 -4.20
N HIS A 128 -8.60 0.14 -3.57
CA HIS A 128 -8.76 0.05 -2.12
C HIS A 128 -9.38 -1.31 -1.74
#